data_2848d532329a81ba8827fc04e5c910dd
#
_entry.id   2848d532329a81ba8827fc04e5c910dd
#
_cell.length_a   1.000
_cell.length_b   1.000
_cell.length_c   1.000
_cell.angle_alpha   90.00
_cell.angle_beta   90.00
_cell.angle_gamma   90.00
#
_symmetry.space_group_name_H-M   'P 1'
#
loop_
_entity.id
_entity.type
_entity.pdbx_description
1 polymer ?
#
loop_
_entity_poly.entity_id
_entity_poly.type
_entity_poly.pdbx_seq_one_letter_code
_entity_poly.pdbx_strand_id
1 'polypeptide(L)'
;MWVPGEKRTPADKGAWDFTEIRKANYFFQQVLPKYEAGSIKGDGVMIKHYIGEMYFLRAYQYFNKLVSLGDFPIVTEVLPDETEVLKEESKRQPRNKVARFIIEDLDRAIELMSLTTDNGKNRLTKNVALLFKSRVALFEATWLKYHKGTDRVPGGPGWPGAQQEYNAGFSIDIDKEVDCFGNRQWMLLLK
;
A
#
# COMPACT_ATOMS: atom_id res chain seq x y z
N MET A 1 -7.22 1.84 29.25
CA MET A 1 -7.03 0.44 29.72
C MET A 1 -7.34 -0.48 28.55
N TRP A 2 -6.44 -1.38 28.19
CA TRP A 2 -6.64 -2.36 27.11
C TRP A 2 -7.43 -3.54 27.69
N VAL A 3 -8.62 -3.80 27.17
CA VAL A 3 -9.41 -4.98 27.53
C VAL A 3 -9.28 -5.98 26.38
N PRO A 4 -8.74 -7.18 26.61
CA PRO A 4 -8.62 -8.21 25.57
C PRO A 4 -10.01 -8.53 24.98
N GLY A 5 -10.10 -8.52 23.64
CA GLY A 5 -11.36 -8.78 22.93
C GLY A 5 -12.24 -7.57 22.66
N GLU A 6 -11.95 -6.41 23.26
CA GLU A 6 -12.71 -5.18 23.02
C GLU A 6 -11.88 -4.13 22.27
N LYS A 7 -11.94 -4.14 20.94
CA LYS A 7 -11.45 -3.03 20.14
C LYS A 7 -12.63 -2.11 19.80
N ARG A 8 -12.72 -0.97 20.47
CA ARG A 8 -13.73 0.04 20.15
C ARG A 8 -13.29 0.83 18.91
N THR A 9 -14.16 0.88 17.91
CA THR A 9 -13.98 1.78 16.77
C THR A 9 -14.31 3.18 17.23
N PRO A 10 -13.42 4.19 17.06
CA PRO A 10 -13.74 5.57 17.40
C PRO A 10 -14.88 6.09 16.52
N ALA A 11 -15.76 6.92 17.11
CA ALA A 11 -16.87 7.55 16.39
C ALA A 11 -16.37 8.54 15.33
N ASP A 12 -15.26 9.22 15.63
CA ASP A 12 -14.60 10.19 14.74
C ASP A 12 -13.12 9.87 14.58
N LYS A 13 -12.54 10.25 13.44
CA LYS A 13 -11.10 10.24 13.16
C LYS A 13 -10.41 8.89 13.42
N GLY A 14 -11.05 7.81 13.04
CA GLY A 14 -10.45 6.49 13.11
C GLY A 14 -9.36 6.27 12.04
N ALA A 15 -8.88 5.03 11.93
CA ALA A 15 -7.92 4.64 10.88
C ALA A 15 -8.49 4.76 9.45
N TRP A 16 -9.80 5.02 9.31
CA TRP A 16 -10.50 5.25 8.03
C TRP A 16 -10.34 6.69 7.59
N ASP A 17 -9.11 7.04 7.17
CA ASP A 17 -8.74 8.38 6.72
C ASP A 17 -7.89 8.26 5.44
N PHE A 18 -8.25 9.03 4.41
CA PHE A 18 -7.62 9.04 3.09
C PHE A 18 -6.82 10.32 2.82
N THR A 19 -6.69 11.22 3.79
CA THR A 19 -6.08 12.54 3.61
C THR A 19 -4.71 12.47 2.97
N GLU A 20 -3.80 11.64 3.51
CA GLU A 20 -2.44 11.53 2.99
C GLU A 20 -2.38 10.77 1.65
N ILE A 21 -3.25 9.78 1.47
CA ILE A 21 -3.40 9.06 0.20
C ILE A 21 -3.88 10.03 -0.89
N ARG A 22 -4.89 10.87 -0.59
CA ARG A 22 -5.41 11.87 -1.52
C ARG A 22 -4.34 12.89 -1.91
N LYS A 23 -3.50 13.35 -0.97
CA LYS A 23 -2.38 14.25 -1.26
C LYS A 23 -1.38 13.61 -2.24
N ALA A 24 -1.04 12.33 -2.02
CA ALA A 24 -0.16 11.60 -2.94
C ALA A 24 -0.79 11.46 -4.33
N ASN A 25 -2.07 11.09 -4.41
CA ASN A 25 -2.78 10.97 -5.68
C ASN A 25 -2.86 12.32 -6.41
N TYR A 26 -3.13 13.42 -5.69
CA TYR A 26 -3.11 14.78 -6.26
C TYR A 26 -1.73 15.14 -6.81
N PHE A 27 -0.67 14.81 -6.08
CA PHE A 27 0.69 15.00 -6.59
C PHE A 27 0.90 14.25 -7.91
N PHE A 28 0.54 12.97 -7.97
CA PHE A 28 0.69 12.17 -9.21
C PHE A 28 -0.13 12.74 -10.36
N GLN A 29 -1.37 13.13 -10.12
CA GLN A 29 -2.24 13.74 -11.13
C GLN A 29 -1.62 15.02 -11.73
N GLN A 30 -0.93 15.83 -10.92
CA GLN A 30 -0.34 17.09 -11.37
C GLN A 30 1.06 16.93 -11.96
N VAL A 31 1.84 15.96 -11.47
CA VAL A 31 3.27 15.86 -11.78
C VAL A 31 3.56 14.87 -12.89
N LEU A 32 2.93 13.69 -12.89
CA LEU A 32 3.24 12.64 -13.86
C LEU A 32 3.05 13.08 -15.31
N PRO A 33 1.96 13.73 -15.71
CA PRO A 33 1.79 14.19 -17.10
C PRO A 33 2.87 15.18 -17.53
N LYS A 34 3.30 16.05 -16.62
CA LYS A 34 4.38 17.01 -16.90
C LYS A 34 5.76 16.35 -16.97
N TYR A 35 5.97 15.34 -16.14
CA TYR A 35 7.19 14.55 -16.16
C TYR A 35 7.31 13.76 -17.46
N GLU A 36 6.26 13.07 -17.87
CA GLU A 36 6.20 12.30 -19.12
C GLU A 36 6.37 13.18 -20.36
N ALA A 37 5.80 14.40 -20.32
CA ALA A 37 5.98 15.41 -21.37
C ALA A 37 7.36 16.08 -21.35
N GLY A 38 8.24 15.77 -20.38
CA GLY A 38 9.56 16.42 -20.24
C GLY A 38 9.48 17.93 -19.96
N SER A 39 8.34 18.41 -19.46
CA SER A 39 8.10 19.87 -19.25
C SER A 39 8.60 20.40 -17.90
N ILE A 40 9.00 19.51 -16.98
CA ILE A 40 9.55 19.91 -15.68
C ILE A 40 11.02 20.31 -15.86
N LYS A 41 11.33 21.56 -15.55
CA LYS A 41 12.71 22.09 -15.59
C LYS A 41 13.46 21.76 -14.30
N GLY A 42 14.73 21.40 -14.40
CA GLY A 42 15.61 21.14 -13.28
C GLY A 42 16.47 19.89 -13.48
N ASP A 43 17.09 19.42 -12.41
CA ASP A 43 17.87 18.19 -12.43
C ASP A 43 16.96 16.98 -12.60
N GLY A 44 17.09 16.28 -13.72
CA GLY A 44 16.27 15.11 -14.05
C GLY A 44 16.43 13.96 -13.06
N VAL A 45 17.60 13.81 -12.45
CA VAL A 45 17.84 12.77 -11.42
C VAL A 45 17.03 13.10 -10.15
N MET A 46 17.06 14.35 -9.72
CA MET A 46 16.32 14.80 -8.55
C MET A 46 14.81 14.79 -8.80
N ILE A 47 14.35 15.14 -9.99
CA ILE A 47 12.92 15.07 -10.36
C ILE A 47 12.41 13.62 -10.22
N LYS A 48 13.13 12.65 -10.80
CA LYS A 48 12.81 11.22 -10.65
C LYS A 48 12.78 10.80 -9.18
N HIS A 49 13.78 11.23 -8.44
CA HIS A 49 13.91 10.91 -7.02
C HIS A 49 12.70 11.39 -6.20
N TYR A 50 12.25 12.63 -6.41
CA TYR A 50 11.08 13.18 -5.70
C TYR A 50 9.78 12.44 -6.07
N ILE A 51 9.62 12.03 -7.32
CA ILE A 51 8.48 11.19 -7.74
C ILE A 51 8.55 9.84 -7.03
N GLY A 52 9.72 9.23 -6.96
CA GLY A 52 9.95 7.97 -6.25
C GLY A 52 9.66 8.08 -4.74
N GLU A 53 10.06 9.17 -4.09
CA GLU A 53 9.70 9.42 -2.68
C GLU A 53 8.19 9.49 -2.47
N MET A 54 7.45 10.09 -3.40
CA MET A 54 5.98 10.15 -3.27
C MET A 54 5.33 8.76 -3.41
N TYR A 55 5.82 7.89 -4.30
CA TYR A 55 5.40 6.49 -4.34
C TYR A 55 5.68 5.77 -3.02
N PHE A 56 6.88 5.97 -2.45
CA PHE A 56 7.20 5.42 -1.13
C PHE A 56 6.24 5.92 -0.04
N LEU A 57 5.95 7.22 -0.01
CA LEU A 57 5.05 7.81 0.99
C LEU A 57 3.62 7.26 0.86
N ARG A 58 3.11 7.08 -0.36
CA ARG A 58 1.79 6.47 -0.58
C ARG A 58 1.80 5.01 -0.12
N ALA A 59 2.81 4.24 -0.47
CA ALA A 59 2.99 2.87 0.00
C ALA A 59 3.03 2.78 1.54
N TYR A 60 3.73 3.70 2.19
CA TYR A 60 3.80 3.78 3.65
C TYR A 60 2.43 4.04 4.28
N GLN A 61 1.63 4.94 3.71
CA GLN A 61 0.27 5.20 4.20
C GLN A 61 -0.63 3.96 4.03
N TYR A 62 -0.57 3.31 2.87
CA TYR A 62 -1.32 2.06 2.66
C TYR A 62 -0.88 0.93 3.59
N PHE A 63 0.41 0.82 3.90
CA PHE A 63 0.89 -0.16 4.88
C PHE A 63 0.32 0.08 6.28
N ASN A 64 0.22 1.33 6.72
CA ASN A 64 -0.43 1.67 7.98
C ASN A 64 -1.92 1.26 7.99
N LYS A 65 -2.62 1.41 6.85
CA LYS A 65 -4.01 0.95 6.69
C LYS A 65 -4.10 -0.58 6.72
N LEU A 66 -3.21 -1.26 5.99
CA LEU A 66 -3.13 -2.73 5.97
C LEU A 66 -2.91 -3.30 7.38
N VAL A 67 -2.00 -2.72 8.16
CA VAL A 67 -1.73 -3.15 9.56
C VAL A 67 -2.94 -2.91 10.46
N SER A 68 -3.63 -1.78 10.30
CA SER A 68 -4.70 -1.35 11.20
C SER A 68 -6.06 -1.95 10.85
N LEU A 69 -6.36 -2.11 9.57
CA LEU A 69 -7.69 -2.44 9.06
C LEU A 69 -7.73 -3.76 8.26
N GLY A 70 -6.61 -4.22 7.72
CA GLY A 70 -6.55 -5.36 6.81
C GLY A 70 -7.08 -5.00 5.42
N ASP A 71 -8.29 -5.46 5.10
CA ASP A 71 -8.97 -5.11 3.86
C ASP A 71 -9.23 -3.60 3.78
N PHE A 72 -8.83 -2.98 2.67
CA PHE A 72 -8.91 -1.53 2.52
C PHE A 72 -9.14 -1.14 1.05
N PRO A 73 -9.87 -0.05 0.73
CA PRO A 73 -10.03 0.42 -0.64
C PRO A 73 -8.69 0.86 -1.25
N ILE A 74 -8.47 0.53 -2.52
CA ILE A 74 -7.31 0.98 -3.29
C ILE A 74 -7.78 2.13 -4.18
N VAL A 75 -7.44 3.36 -3.79
CA VAL A 75 -7.79 4.60 -4.50
C VAL A 75 -6.53 5.21 -5.06
N THR A 76 -6.42 5.30 -6.38
CA THR A 76 -5.22 5.80 -7.09
C THR A 76 -5.42 7.19 -7.68
N GLU A 77 -6.64 7.72 -7.64
CA GLU A 77 -7.04 9.00 -8.24
C GLU A 77 -7.57 9.98 -7.19
N VAL A 78 -7.69 11.24 -7.59
CA VAL A 78 -8.38 12.25 -6.78
C VAL A 78 -9.86 12.17 -7.11
N LEU A 79 -10.61 11.53 -6.23
CA LEU A 79 -12.04 11.34 -6.42
C LEU A 79 -12.81 12.67 -6.26
N PRO A 80 -13.85 12.89 -7.08
CA PRO A 80 -14.78 14.00 -6.90
C PRO A 80 -15.62 13.78 -5.62
N ASP A 81 -16.22 14.87 -5.12
CA ASP A 81 -17.13 14.82 -3.97
C ASP A 81 -18.55 14.45 -4.44
N GLU A 82 -18.67 13.24 -4.98
CA GLU A 82 -19.92 12.67 -5.50
C GLU A 82 -20.20 11.36 -4.77
N THR A 83 -21.38 11.26 -4.15
CA THR A 83 -21.74 10.15 -3.28
C THR A 83 -21.61 8.78 -3.96
N GLU A 84 -22.07 8.65 -5.20
CA GLU A 84 -22.05 7.35 -5.91
C GLU A 84 -20.63 6.94 -6.28
N VAL A 85 -19.78 7.87 -6.70
CA VAL A 85 -18.37 7.62 -6.99
C VAL A 85 -17.65 7.21 -5.70
N LEU A 86 -17.86 7.94 -4.60
CA LEU A 86 -17.25 7.64 -3.31
C LEU A 86 -17.67 6.28 -2.76
N LYS A 87 -18.94 5.89 -2.92
CA LYS A 87 -19.43 4.55 -2.53
C LYS A 87 -18.74 3.45 -3.33
N GLU A 88 -18.64 3.62 -4.65
CA GLU A 88 -18.05 2.62 -5.54
C GLU A 88 -16.55 2.44 -5.21
N GLU A 89 -15.80 3.53 -5.11
CA GLU A 89 -14.36 3.52 -4.84
C GLU A 89 -14.01 3.19 -3.37
N SER A 90 -15.01 3.20 -2.47
CA SER A 90 -14.84 2.79 -1.06
C SER A 90 -14.96 1.27 -0.86
N LYS A 91 -15.15 0.48 -1.90
CA LYS A 91 -15.17 -0.98 -1.81
C LYS A 91 -13.83 -1.52 -1.35
N ARG A 92 -13.85 -2.25 -0.24
CA ARG A 92 -12.61 -2.82 0.32
C ARG A 92 -12.05 -3.92 -0.57
N GLN A 93 -10.80 -3.81 -0.90
CA GLN A 93 -10.06 -4.90 -1.54
C GLN A 93 -9.51 -5.84 -0.47
N PRO A 94 -9.44 -7.16 -0.74
CA PRO A 94 -8.79 -8.12 0.15
C PRO A 94 -7.35 -7.72 0.49
N ARG A 95 -6.93 -7.96 1.73
CA ARG A 95 -5.62 -7.54 2.25
C ARG A 95 -4.43 -7.92 1.39
N ASN A 96 -4.44 -9.10 0.78
CA ASN A 96 -3.37 -9.53 -0.12
C ASN A 96 -3.28 -8.65 -1.38
N LYS A 97 -4.40 -8.16 -1.91
CA LYS A 97 -4.41 -7.19 -3.01
C LYS A 97 -3.86 -5.83 -2.54
N VAL A 98 -4.23 -5.39 -1.35
CA VAL A 98 -3.67 -4.15 -0.76
C VAL A 98 -2.16 -4.28 -0.58
N ALA A 99 -1.66 -5.41 -0.08
CA ALA A 99 -0.23 -5.67 0.07
C ALA A 99 0.51 -5.67 -1.29
N ARG A 100 -0.09 -6.24 -2.35
CA ARG A 100 0.47 -6.19 -3.71
C ARG A 100 0.57 -4.77 -4.24
N PHE A 101 -0.48 -3.98 -4.06
CA PHE A 101 -0.48 -2.57 -4.44
C PHE A 101 0.64 -1.77 -3.72
N ILE A 102 0.84 -2.01 -2.42
CA ILE A 102 1.94 -1.40 -1.65
C ILE A 102 3.29 -1.79 -2.27
N ILE A 103 3.46 -3.06 -2.64
CA ILE A 103 4.70 -3.55 -3.25
C ILE A 103 4.92 -2.92 -4.63
N GLU A 104 3.88 -2.76 -5.44
CA GLU A 104 3.95 -2.10 -6.75
C GLU A 104 4.39 -0.63 -6.63
N ASP A 105 3.84 0.11 -5.66
CA ASP A 105 4.29 1.47 -5.37
C ASP A 105 5.76 1.50 -4.90
N LEU A 106 6.18 0.54 -4.09
CA LEU A 106 7.58 0.44 -3.67
C LEU A 106 8.51 0.06 -4.83
N ASP A 107 8.06 -0.74 -5.80
CA ASP A 107 8.83 -1.03 -7.01
C ASP A 107 9.03 0.23 -7.84
N ARG A 108 8.00 1.06 -8.01
CA ARG A 108 8.12 2.37 -8.64
C ARG A 108 9.09 3.29 -7.89
N ALA A 109 9.00 3.30 -6.55
CA ALA A 109 9.93 4.05 -5.71
C ALA A 109 11.39 3.59 -5.92
N ILE A 110 11.64 2.28 -5.90
CA ILE A 110 12.95 1.67 -6.08
C ILE A 110 13.53 1.99 -7.48
N GLU A 111 12.70 1.99 -8.51
CA GLU A 111 13.11 2.33 -9.87
C GLU A 111 13.58 3.79 -10.00
N LEU A 112 12.84 4.70 -9.35
CA LEU A 112 13.01 6.14 -9.51
C LEU A 112 14.00 6.77 -8.54
N MET A 113 14.16 6.19 -7.33
CA MET A 113 15.01 6.76 -6.28
C MET A 113 16.48 6.43 -6.46
N SER A 114 17.33 7.38 -6.07
CA SER A 114 18.78 7.23 -6.03
C SER A 114 19.24 6.49 -4.77
N LEU A 115 20.41 5.85 -4.84
CA LEU A 115 21.07 5.21 -3.69
C LEU A 115 21.57 6.23 -2.67
N THR A 116 22.02 7.38 -3.16
CA THR A 116 22.55 8.49 -2.34
C THR A 116 21.86 9.79 -2.74
N THR A 117 21.85 10.74 -1.83
CA THR A 117 21.36 12.09 -2.08
C THR A 117 22.40 13.11 -1.61
N ASP A 118 22.59 14.19 -2.37
CA ASP A 118 23.60 15.21 -2.07
C ASP A 118 23.29 16.04 -0.82
N ASN A 119 22.05 16.00 -0.34
CA ASN A 119 21.57 16.78 0.81
C ASN A 119 21.74 16.03 2.16
N GLY A 120 22.77 15.22 2.27
CA GLY A 120 23.03 14.47 3.51
C GLY A 120 21.99 13.38 3.77
N LYS A 121 21.78 13.04 5.06
CA LYS A 121 20.93 11.90 5.46
C LYS A 121 19.44 12.27 5.66
N ASN A 122 18.98 13.38 5.09
CA ASN A 122 17.64 13.93 5.34
C ASN A 122 16.57 13.49 4.32
N ARG A 123 16.95 12.68 3.33
CA ARG A 123 16.05 12.20 2.27
C ARG A 123 15.94 10.69 2.31
N LEU A 124 14.80 10.19 1.86
CA LEU A 124 14.61 8.76 1.61
C LEU A 124 15.55 8.32 0.49
N THR A 125 16.02 7.08 0.55
CA THR A 125 16.90 6.51 -0.46
C THR A 125 16.33 5.21 -1.01
N LYS A 126 16.83 4.77 -2.15
CA LYS A 126 16.49 3.46 -2.74
C LYS A 126 16.62 2.32 -1.72
N ASN A 127 17.65 2.34 -0.88
CA ASN A 127 17.87 1.32 0.15
C ASN A 127 16.74 1.30 1.20
N VAL A 128 16.22 2.47 1.58
CA VAL A 128 15.07 2.55 2.49
C VAL A 128 13.83 1.91 1.85
N ALA A 129 13.59 2.17 0.56
CA ALA A 129 12.47 1.56 -0.16
C ALA A 129 12.61 0.04 -0.28
N LEU A 130 13.82 -0.48 -0.54
CA LEU A 130 14.10 -1.92 -0.56
C LEU A 130 13.85 -2.58 0.80
N LEU A 131 14.35 -1.99 1.88
CA LEU A 131 14.13 -2.49 3.25
C LEU A 131 12.65 -2.47 3.61
N PHE A 132 11.95 -1.40 3.26
CA PHE A 132 10.52 -1.30 3.56
C PHE A 132 9.69 -2.30 2.74
N LYS A 133 10.04 -2.54 1.47
CA LYS A 133 9.43 -3.58 0.64
C LYS A 133 9.58 -4.97 1.27
N SER A 134 10.78 -5.30 1.76
CA SER A 134 11.02 -6.56 2.48
C SER A 134 10.16 -6.69 3.73
N ARG A 135 10.01 -5.59 4.49
CA ARG A 135 9.16 -5.55 5.69
C ARG A 135 7.68 -5.80 5.35
N VAL A 136 7.16 -5.16 4.30
CA VAL A 136 5.77 -5.35 3.85
C VAL A 136 5.53 -6.79 3.43
N ALA A 137 6.42 -7.34 2.61
CA ALA A 137 6.32 -8.71 2.12
C ALA A 137 6.36 -9.73 3.26
N LEU A 138 7.30 -9.58 4.21
CA LEU A 138 7.41 -10.45 5.38
C LEU A 138 6.17 -10.35 6.28
N PHE A 139 5.67 -9.13 6.51
CA PHE A 139 4.46 -8.91 7.30
C PHE A 139 3.26 -9.65 6.72
N GLU A 140 3.01 -9.50 5.42
CA GLU A 140 1.86 -10.15 4.79
C GLU A 140 2.02 -11.67 4.71
N ALA A 141 3.21 -12.18 4.35
CA ALA A 141 3.49 -13.61 4.34
C ALA A 141 3.24 -14.24 5.71
N THR A 142 3.77 -13.64 6.78
CA THR A 142 3.57 -14.14 8.14
C THR A 142 2.13 -14.03 8.61
N TRP A 143 1.46 -12.93 8.28
CA TRP A 143 0.03 -12.78 8.59
C TRP A 143 -0.81 -13.88 7.95
N LEU A 144 -0.69 -14.07 6.64
CA LEU A 144 -1.43 -15.08 5.89
C LEU A 144 -1.14 -16.51 6.41
N LYS A 145 0.15 -16.80 6.68
CA LYS A 145 0.57 -18.11 7.18
C LYS A 145 -0.03 -18.44 8.56
N TYR A 146 0.08 -17.51 9.51
CA TYR A 146 -0.32 -17.78 10.90
C TYR A 146 -1.81 -17.60 11.16
N HIS A 147 -2.54 -16.91 10.27
CA HIS A 147 -3.99 -16.78 10.35
C HIS A 147 -4.75 -17.62 9.32
N LYS A 148 -4.05 -18.51 8.58
CA LYS A 148 -4.70 -19.42 7.64
C LYS A 148 -5.83 -20.20 8.33
N GLY A 149 -7.01 -20.25 7.68
CA GLY A 149 -8.18 -20.94 8.22
C GLY A 149 -8.97 -20.15 9.28
N THR A 150 -8.69 -18.85 9.43
CA THR A 150 -9.46 -17.94 10.31
C THR A 150 -10.17 -16.87 9.51
N ASP A 151 -11.05 -16.10 10.18
CA ASP A 151 -11.74 -14.91 9.65
C ASP A 151 -10.80 -13.73 9.29
N ARG A 152 -9.53 -13.81 9.69
CA ARG A 152 -8.51 -12.75 9.51
C ARG A 152 -7.79 -12.79 8.16
N VAL A 153 -8.08 -13.79 7.36
CA VAL A 153 -7.51 -13.92 6.01
C VAL A 153 -8.61 -13.98 4.96
N PRO A 154 -8.39 -13.41 3.77
CA PRO A 154 -9.35 -13.47 2.69
C PRO A 154 -9.70 -14.94 2.33
N GLY A 155 -10.99 -15.21 2.13
CA GLY A 155 -11.48 -16.56 1.85
C GLY A 155 -11.49 -17.52 3.05
N GLY A 156 -11.07 -17.07 4.24
CA GLY A 156 -11.18 -17.85 5.48
C GLY A 156 -12.61 -17.91 6.01
N PRO A 157 -12.92 -18.89 6.89
CA PRO A 157 -14.23 -19.00 7.50
C PRO A 157 -14.59 -17.74 8.29
N GLY A 158 -15.73 -17.12 7.96
CA GLY A 158 -16.16 -15.88 8.63
C GLY A 158 -15.46 -14.59 8.18
N TRP A 159 -14.63 -14.64 7.13
CA TRP A 159 -14.03 -13.43 6.56
C TRP A 159 -15.11 -12.41 6.17
N PRO A 160 -15.06 -11.17 6.73
CA PRO A 160 -16.13 -10.18 6.51
C PRO A 160 -16.29 -9.79 5.02
N GLY A 161 -15.21 -9.88 4.23
CA GLY A 161 -15.25 -9.60 2.80
C GLY A 161 -16.10 -10.57 1.98
N ALA A 162 -16.34 -11.80 2.48
CA ALA A 162 -17.18 -12.79 1.82
C ALA A 162 -18.66 -12.39 1.77
N GLN A 163 -19.10 -11.51 2.68
CA GLN A 163 -20.48 -11.02 2.73
C GLN A 163 -20.75 -9.88 1.74
N GLN A 164 -19.72 -9.42 1.04
CA GLN A 164 -19.82 -8.31 0.11
C GLN A 164 -20.04 -8.82 -1.32
N GLU A 165 -21.09 -8.35 -1.97
CA GLU A 165 -21.43 -8.74 -3.35
C GLU A 165 -20.28 -8.53 -4.34
N TYR A 166 -19.51 -7.44 -4.17
CA TYR A 166 -18.35 -7.14 -5.03
C TYR A 166 -17.18 -8.11 -4.85
N ASN A 167 -17.22 -8.98 -3.85
CA ASN A 167 -16.29 -10.09 -3.67
C ASN A 167 -16.90 -11.46 -4.07
N ALA A 168 -18.07 -11.48 -4.70
CA ALA A 168 -18.68 -12.72 -5.16
C ALA A 168 -17.73 -13.48 -6.07
N GLY A 169 -17.52 -14.78 -5.79
CA GLY A 169 -16.58 -15.63 -6.54
C GLY A 169 -15.10 -15.39 -6.22
N PHE A 170 -14.76 -14.55 -5.23
CA PHE A 170 -13.38 -14.41 -4.79
C PHE A 170 -12.85 -15.74 -4.23
N SER A 171 -11.70 -16.14 -4.75
CA SER A 171 -10.96 -17.31 -4.27
C SER A 171 -9.49 -16.96 -4.12
N ILE A 172 -8.82 -17.61 -3.17
CA ILE A 172 -7.41 -17.37 -2.87
C ILE A 172 -6.75 -18.68 -2.46
N ASP A 173 -5.55 -18.92 -2.97
CA ASP A 173 -4.65 -19.95 -2.48
C ASP A 173 -3.66 -19.29 -1.49
N ILE A 174 -3.91 -19.47 -0.20
CA ILE A 174 -3.11 -18.85 0.86
C ILE A 174 -1.67 -19.33 0.83
N ASP A 175 -1.40 -20.60 0.55
CA ASP A 175 -0.04 -21.13 0.53
C ASP A 175 0.76 -20.50 -0.62
N LYS A 176 0.14 -20.39 -1.79
CA LYS A 176 0.74 -19.71 -2.93
C LYS A 176 1.00 -18.21 -2.67
N GLU A 177 0.08 -17.54 -1.97
CA GLU A 177 0.27 -16.14 -1.56
C GLU A 177 1.44 -16.02 -0.56
N VAL A 178 1.50 -16.90 0.44
CA VAL A 178 2.60 -16.95 1.41
C VAL A 178 3.94 -17.13 0.71
N ASP A 179 4.03 -18.07 -0.24
CA ASP A 179 5.24 -18.29 -1.02
C ASP A 179 5.59 -17.08 -1.89
N CYS A 180 4.60 -16.43 -2.49
CA CYS A 180 4.79 -15.24 -3.31
C CYS A 180 5.37 -14.06 -2.50
N PHE A 181 4.81 -13.77 -1.32
CA PHE A 181 5.29 -12.70 -0.45
C PHE A 181 6.57 -13.09 0.29
N GLY A 182 6.71 -14.37 0.69
CA GLY A 182 7.86 -14.88 1.44
C GLY A 182 9.05 -15.30 0.59
N ASN A 183 8.92 -15.32 -0.75
CA ASN A 183 9.96 -15.83 -1.62
C ASN A 183 11.23 -15.00 -1.51
N ARG A 184 12.39 -15.69 -1.39
CA ARG A 184 13.73 -15.10 -1.22
C ARG A 184 14.10 -14.04 -2.26
N GLN A 185 13.40 -13.96 -3.39
CA GLN A 185 13.61 -12.90 -4.38
C GLN A 185 13.41 -11.49 -3.81
N TRP A 186 12.54 -11.31 -2.82
CA TRP A 186 12.37 -10.04 -2.14
C TRP A 186 13.55 -9.69 -1.22
N MET A 187 14.23 -10.71 -0.66
CA MET A 187 15.43 -10.56 0.17
C MET A 187 16.73 -10.50 -0.65
N LEU A 188 16.75 -11.03 -1.88
CA LEU A 188 17.92 -11.01 -2.76
C LEU A 188 18.17 -9.66 -3.42
N LEU A 189 17.20 -8.74 -3.40
CA LEU A 189 17.38 -7.36 -3.85
C LEU A 189 18.12 -6.48 -2.81
N LEU A 190 18.52 -7.06 -1.68
CA LEU A 190 19.31 -6.41 -0.62
C LEU A 190 20.83 -6.71 -0.73
N LYS A 191 21.28 -7.30 -1.84
CA LYS A 191 22.71 -7.53 -2.11
C LYS A 191 23.27 -6.40 -2.99
#